data_c02c03e6b66295176273328c39172fe4
#
_entry.id   c02c03e6b66295176273328c39172fe4
#
_cell.length_a   1.000
_cell.length_b   1.000
_cell.length_c   1.000
_cell.angle_alpha   90.00
_cell.angle_beta   90.00
_cell.angle_gamma   90.00
#
_symmetry.space_group_name_H-M   'P 1'
#
loop_
_entity.id
_entity.type
_entity.pdbx_description
1 polymer ?
#
loop_
_entity_poly.entity_id
_entity_poly.type
_entity_poly.pdbx_seq_one_letter_code
_entity_poly.pdbx_strand_id
1 'polypeptide(L)'
;MAEAGGRALLVGDGTVEAAVELTGVASDVRTWEQAGFSPGAWSAVLGPVLRGEDVVILPNAPDGRDLAPRLAYALDLPLLAGAVAVRNDGATVARQGGLIMEDIVVDGPFVATLQPGVRGAEADPALAAPVPQPLDIDQPREAGVDLSGGRAVDAEVIEVIPPDPATMDLSEAPRIVSGGAGLGSKATMDVLGQVAEALGCSAGGTRVITDWGWLPFERQIGTTGVTVHPELYLAFGISGAVQHVAGLGDPAHVISVNTDASCPMMSLADLAVVTDAPALVAELARRLEVDQPGAEHD
;
A
#
# COMPACT_ATOMS: atom_id res chain seq x y z
N MET A 1 -13.60 4.32 0.94
CA MET A 1 -14.82 4.18 1.79
C MET A 1 -15.58 5.49 1.95
N ALA A 2 -14.92 6.62 2.19
CA ALA A 2 -15.62 7.93 2.31
C ALA A 2 -16.48 8.26 1.08
N GLU A 3 -15.95 8.07 -0.12
CA GLU A 3 -16.66 8.31 -1.38
C GLU A 3 -17.78 7.28 -1.67
N ALA A 4 -17.72 6.10 -1.08
CA ALA A 4 -18.70 5.02 -1.28
C ALA A 4 -19.85 5.02 -0.25
N GLY A 5 -19.93 6.06 0.59
CA GLY A 5 -21.00 6.19 1.60
C GLY A 5 -21.08 5.01 2.57
N GLY A 6 -19.97 4.37 2.88
CA GLY A 6 -19.90 3.21 3.78
C GLY A 6 -20.36 1.89 3.18
N ARG A 7 -20.51 1.79 1.86
CA ARG A 7 -20.87 0.53 1.14
C ARG A 7 -19.63 -0.10 0.53
N ALA A 8 -19.44 -1.39 0.69
CA ALA A 8 -18.34 -2.15 0.09
C ALA A 8 -18.79 -3.49 -0.48
N LEU A 9 -18.18 -3.90 -1.57
CA LEU A 9 -18.20 -5.25 -2.09
C LEU A 9 -16.76 -5.78 -2.10
N LEU A 10 -16.48 -6.77 -1.25
CA LEU A 10 -15.20 -7.45 -1.19
C LEU A 10 -15.25 -8.70 -2.08
N VAL A 11 -14.27 -8.83 -2.94
CA VAL A 11 -14.17 -9.94 -3.89
C VAL A 11 -12.75 -10.48 -3.84
N GLY A 12 -12.60 -11.78 -3.66
CA GLY A 12 -11.30 -12.44 -3.57
C GLY A 12 -11.26 -13.52 -2.52
N ASP A 13 -10.06 -13.89 -2.10
CA ASP A 13 -9.81 -14.82 -1.01
C ASP A 13 -9.75 -14.07 0.34
N GLY A 14 -10.29 -14.64 1.41
CA GLY A 14 -10.28 -14.04 2.76
C GLY A 14 -11.19 -12.82 2.92
N THR A 15 -12.26 -12.70 2.13
CA THR A 15 -13.15 -11.52 2.15
C THR A 15 -13.88 -11.33 3.48
N VAL A 16 -14.12 -12.41 4.22
CA VAL A 16 -14.80 -12.35 5.52
C VAL A 16 -13.88 -11.75 6.58
N GLU A 17 -12.62 -12.15 6.59
CA GLU A 17 -11.60 -11.60 7.46
C GLU A 17 -11.33 -10.12 7.13
N ALA A 18 -11.20 -9.79 5.85
CA ALA A 18 -11.01 -8.42 5.38
C ALA A 18 -12.19 -7.49 5.73
N ALA A 19 -13.41 -8.01 5.85
CA ALA A 19 -14.58 -7.22 6.27
C ALA A 19 -14.44 -6.67 7.69
N VAL A 20 -13.67 -7.34 8.56
CA VAL A 20 -13.43 -6.88 9.94
C VAL A 20 -12.62 -5.60 9.97
N GLU A 21 -11.70 -5.43 9.02
CA GLU A 21 -10.86 -4.22 8.89
C GLU A 21 -11.68 -2.98 8.52
N LEU A 22 -12.90 -3.17 8.02
CA LEU A 22 -13.82 -2.09 7.69
C LEU A 22 -14.67 -1.63 8.88
N THR A 23 -14.38 -2.09 10.10
CA THR A 23 -15.05 -1.65 11.33
C THR A 23 -14.90 -0.13 11.50
N GLY A 24 -16.01 0.54 11.79
CA GLY A 24 -16.04 1.99 11.92
C GLY A 24 -16.09 2.77 10.61
N VAL A 25 -15.88 2.14 9.44
CA VAL A 25 -15.84 2.85 8.15
C VAL A 25 -16.85 2.34 7.11
N ALA A 26 -17.38 1.12 7.29
CA ALA A 26 -18.42 0.56 6.43
C ALA A 26 -19.62 0.09 7.21
N SER A 27 -20.81 0.35 6.68
CA SER A 27 -22.10 -0.07 7.25
C SER A 27 -22.78 -1.19 6.46
N ASP A 28 -22.47 -1.32 5.18
CA ASP A 28 -23.01 -2.34 4.27
C ASP A 28 -21.85 -3.00 3.54
N VAL A 29 -21.52 -4.25 3.91
CA VAL A 29 -20.44 -5.02 3.31
C VAL A 29 -21.01 -6.30 2.72
N ARG A 30 -20.83 -6.45 1.43
CA ARG A 30 -21.10 -7.68 0.70
C ARG A 30 -19.79 -8.39 0.39
N THR A 31 -19.82 -9.71 0.34
CA THR A 31 -18.65 -10.53 0.07
C THR A 31 -18.91 -11.54 -1.02
N TRP A 32 -17.92 -11.76 -1.85
CA TRP A 32 -17.90 -12.86 -2.83
C TRP A 32 -16.54 -13.55 -2.78
N GLU A 33 -16.53 -14.69 -2.08
CA GLU A 33 -15.32 -15.47 -1.87
C GLU A 33 -14.92 -16.18 -3.16
N GLN A 34 -13.73 -15.88 -3.67
CA GLN A 34 -13.20 -16.43 -4.91
C GLN A 34 -11.70 -16.65 -4.79
N ALA A 35 -11.26 -17.87 -5.06
CA ALA A 35 -9.83 -18.17 -5.19
C ALA A 35 -9.32 -17.78 -6.57
N GLY A 36 -8.18 -17.10 -6.61
CA GLY A 36 -7.53 -16.67 -7.85
C GLY A 36 -8.22 -15.50 -8.53
N PHE A 37 -7.42 -14.59 -9.07
CA PHE A 37 -7.90 -13.40 -9.76
C PHE A 37 -8.13 -13.70 -11.24
N SER A 38 -9.36 -13.51 -11.74
CA SER A 38 -9.77 -13.68 -13.13
C SER A 38 -10.64 -12.52 -13.56
N PRO A 39 -10.05 -11.38 -13.96
CA PRO A 39 -10.78 -10.11 -14.13
C PRO A 39 -11.85 -10.15 -15.20
N GLY A 40 -11.68 -10.95 -16.25
CA GLY A 40 -12.69 -11.14 -17.29
C GLY A 40 -13.90 -11.93 -16.77
N ALA A 41 -13.66 -13.05 -16.09
CA ALA A 41 -14.72 -13.84 -15.49
C ALA A 41 -15.43 -13.04 -14.38
N TRP A 42 -14.68 -12.34 -13.52
CA TRP A 42 -15.24 -11.50 -12.46
C TRP A 42 -16.10 -10.37 -13.01
N SER A 43 -15.65 -9.68 -14.07
CA SER A 43 -16.44 -8.60 -14.67
C SER A 43 -17.79 -9.09 -15.25
N ALA A 44 -17.82 -10.30 -15.80
CA ALA A 44 -19.05 -10.89 -16.34
C ALA A 44 -20.07 -11.21 -15.23
N VAL A 45 -19.58 -11.65 -14.07
CA VAL A 45 -20.43 -11.96 -12.90
C VAL A 45 -20.85 -10.70 -12.16
N LEU A 46 -19.92 -9.76 -11.96
CA LEU A 46 -20.19 -8.54 -11.21
C LEU A 46 -21.00 -7.50 -11.98
N GLY A 47 -20.91 -7.49 -13.32
CA GLY A 47 -21.67 -6.57 -14.15
C GLY A 47 -23.18 -6.60 -13.85
N PRO A 48 -23.86 -7.75 -13.86
CA PRO A 48 -25.26 -7.84 -13.48
C PRO A 48 -25.55 -7.40 -12.03
N VAL A 49 -24.65 -7.68 -11.09
CA VAL A 49 -24.78 -7.34 -9.65
C VAL A 49 -24.72 -5.82 -9.44
N LEU A 50 -23.84 -5.15 -10.19
CA LEU A 50 -23.58 -3.71 -10.06
C LEU A 50 -24.42 -2.86 -11.02
N ARG A 51 -25.27 -3.49 -11.82
CA ARG A 51 -26.17 -2.78 -12.72
C ARG A 51 -27.17 -1.94 -11.93
N GLY A 52 -27.17 -0.64 -12.19
CA GLY A 52 -28.04 0.33 -11.52
C GLY A 52 -27.36 1.08 -10.37
N GLU A 53 -26.08 0.79 -10.09
CA GLU A 53 -25.27 1.67 -9.25
C GLU A 53 -24.87 2.94 -10.04
N ASP A 54 -24.98 4.10 -9.39
CA ASP A 54 -24.63 5.37 -10.02
C ASP A 54 -23.10 5.51 -10.18
N VAL A 55 -22.34 5.06 -9.18
CA VAL A 55 -20.89 5.14 -9.18
C VAL A 55 -20.29 3.83 -8.65
N VAL A 56 -19.40 3.23 -9.41
CA VAL A 56 -18.62 2.06 -9.00
C VAL A 56 -17.16 2.46 -8.85
N ILE A 57 -16.61 2.34 -7.62
CA ILE A 57 -15.24 2.74 -7.31
C ILE A 57 -14.41 1.51 -7.01
N LEU A 58 -13.29 1.36 -7.71
CA LEU A 58 -12.27 0.34 -7.44
C LEU A 58 -10.98 1.02 -6.92
N PRO A 59 -10.16 0.35 -6.11
CA PRO A 59 -8.84 0.85 -5.79
C PRO A 59 -7.97 0.92 -7.05
N ASN A 60 -7.13 1.94 -7.18
CA ASN A 60 -6.15 2.06 -8.27
C ASN A 60 -4.89 1.20 -8.01
N ALA A 61 -5.07 0.05 -7.35
CA ALA A 61 -4.10 -1.03 -7.18
C ALA A 61 -4.06 -1.93 -8.44
N PRO A 62 -3.10 -2.83 -8.59
CA PRO A 62 -2.97 -3.68 -9.79
C PRO A 62 -4.26 -4.39 -10.18
N ASP A 63 -4.92 -5.08 -9.24
CA ASP A 63 -6.15 -5.84 -9.52
C ASP A 63 -7.32 -4.90 -9.88
N GLY A 64 -7.47 -3.79 -9.17
CA GLY A 64 -8.52 -2.80 -9.47
C GLY A 64 -8.33 -2.15 -10.84
N ARG A 65 -7.07 -1.85 -11.23
CA ARG A 65 -6.75 -1.31 -12.57
C ARG A 65 -7.03 -2.30 -13.69
N ASP A 66 -6.90 -3.60 -13.41
CA ASP A 66 -7.15 -4.65 -14.40
C ASP A 66 -8.64 -5.01 -14.50
N LEU A 67 -9.35 -5.00 -13.39
CA LEU A 67 -10.79 -5.27 -13.35
C LEU A 67 -11.64 -4.08 -13.86
N ALA A 68 -11.27 -2.83 -13.51
CA ALA A 68 -12.10 -1.66 -13.78
C ALA A 68 -12.47 -1.47 -15.27
N PRO A 69 -11.56 -1.56 -16.27
CA PRO A 69 -11.93 -1.39 -17.67
C PRO A 69 -12.85 -2.50 -18.17
N ARG A 70 -12.68 -3.73 -17.69
CA ARG A 70 -13.56 -4.85 -18.04
C ARG A 70 -14.94 -4.70 -17.45
N LEU A 71 -15.02 -4.22 -16.23
CA LEU A 71 -16.28 -3.95 -15.54
C LEU A 71 -17.01 -2.76 -16.16
N ALA A 72 -16.30 -1.68 -16.49
CA ALA A 72 -16.84 -0.54 -17.22
C ALA A 72 -17.44 -0.96 -18.56
N TYR A 73 -16.73 -1.82 -19.29
CA TYR A 73 -17.25 -2.39 -20.55
C TYR A 73 -18.49 -3.26 -20.33
N ALA A 74 -18.49 -4.14 -19.31
CA ALA A 74 -19.62 -5.01 -19.01
C ALA A 74 -20.88 -4.25 -18.56
N LEU A 75 -20.70 -3.07 -17.97
CA LEU A 75 -21.77 -2.16 -17.54
C LEU A 75 -22.18 -1.16 -18.63
N ASP A 76 -21.42 -1.04 -19.70
CA ASP A 76 -21.54 0.02 -20.74
C ASP A 76 -21.45 1.43 -20.15
N LEU A 77 -20.45 1.64 -19.27
CA LEU A 77 -20.21 2.88 -18.53
C LEU A 77 -18.84 3.49 -18.84
N PRO A 78 -18.69 4.82 -18.79
CA PRO A 78 -17.38 5.45 -18.88
C PRO A 78 -16.50 5.11 -17.68
N LEU A 79 -15.16 5.05 -17.90
CA LEU A 79 -14.15 4.82 -16.89
C LEU A 79 -13.34 6.08 -16.61
N LEU A 80 -13.31 6.53 -15.36
CA LEU A 80 -12.46 7.60 -14.86
C LEU A 80 -11.27 7.00 -14.09
N ALA A 81 -10.16 6.75 -14.79
CA ALA A 81 -9.01 6.06 -14.23
C ALA A 81 -8.05 7.01 -13.52
N GLY A 82 -7.57 6.60 -12.33
CA GLY A 82 -6.55 7.31 -11.55
C GLY A 82 -7.07 8.55 -10.81
N ALA A 83 -8.33 8.51 -10.38
CA ALA A 83 -8.92 9.59 -9.60
C ALA A 83 -8.22 9.78 -8.25
N VAL A 84 -8.12 11.02 -7.81
CA VAL A 84 -7.70 11.42 -6.46
C VAL A 84 -8.89 11.85 -5.58
N ALA A 85 -10.03 12.11 -6.20
CA ALA A 85 -11.31 12.31 -5.54
C ALA A 85 -12.44 11.89 -6.49
N VAL A 86 -13.51 11.28 -5.95
CA VAL A 86 -14.70 10.86 -6.69
C VAL A 86 -15.92 11.55 -6.08
N ARG A 87 -16.81 12.04 -6.92
CA ARG A 87 -18.09 12.66 -6.57
C ARG A 87 -19.22 11.95 -7.32
N ASN A 88 -20.47 12.24 -6.97
CA ASN A 88 -21.62 11.61 -7.65
C ASN A 88 -21.75 12.02 -9.14
N ASP A 89 -21.13 13.14 -9.54
CA ASP A 89 -21.18 13.70 -10.88
C ASP A 89 -19.84 13.66 -11.64
N GLY A 90 -18.85 12.95 -11.11
CA GLY A 90 -17.54 12.85 -11.75
C GLY A 90 -16.37 12.64 -10.79
N ALA A 91 -15.16 12.97 -11.27
CA ALA A 91 -13.94 12.77 -10.50
C ALA A 91 -12.88 13.83 -10.80
N THR A 92 -12.00 14.07 -9.82
CA THR A 92 -10.75 14.79 -10.02
C THR A 92 -9.65 13.78 -10.30
N VAL A 93 -8.95 13.93 -11.41
CA VAL A 93 -7.91 13.01 -11.87
C VAL A 93 -6.57 13.72 -11.95
N ALA A 94 -5.54 13.12 -11.36
CA ALA A 94 -4.17 13.61 -11.47
C ALA A 94 -3.56 13.22 -12.82
N ARG A 95 -2.99 14.20 -13.52
CA ARG A 95 -2.31 14.03 -14.82
C ARG A 95 -0.86 14.45 -14.73
N GLN A 96 -0.03 13.96 -15.63
CA GLN A 96 1.40 14.30 -15.73
C GLN A 96 2.15 14.18 -14.40
N GLY A 97 1.98 13.05 -13.70
CA GLY A 97 2.64 12.84 -12.40
C GLY A 97 2.13 13.75 -11.27
N GLY A 98 0.87 14.18 -11.34
CA GLY A 98 0.25 15.04 -10.32
C GLY A 98 0.46 16.54 -10.53
N LEU A 99 1.09 16.95 -11.62
CA LEU A 99 1.31 18.38 -11.94
C LEU A 99 0.02 19.08 -12.39
N ILE A 100 -0.94 18.34 -12.92
CA ILE A 100 -2.23 18.84 -13.38
C ILE A 100 -3.33 18.08 -12.69
N MET A 101 -4.31 18.80 -12.11
CA MET A 101 -5.56 18.22 -11.63
C MET A 101 -6.66 18.55 -12.64
N GLU A 102 -7.30 17.53 -13.16
CA GLU A 102 -8.38 17.64 -14.15
C GLU A 102 -9.69 17.25 -13.48
N ASP A 103 -10.65 18.19 -13.44
CA ASP A 103 -12.01 17.90 -12.98
C ASP A 103 -12.85 17.42 -14.16
N ILE A 104 -13.30 16.16 -14.10
CA ILE A 104 -14.12 15.52 -15.11
C ILE A 104 -15.53 15.42 -14.57
N VAL A 105 -16.51 15.93 -15.31
CA VAL A 105 -17.94 15.81 -15.01
C VAL A 105 -18.54 14.79 -16.00
N VAL A 106 -19.37 13.88 -15.48
CA VAL A 106 -20.05 12.84 -16.25
C VAL A 106 -21.55 13.00 -16.03
N ASP A 107 -22.31 12.95 -17.10
CA ASP A 107 -23.78 12.91 -17.05
C ASP A 107 -24.23 11.45 -17.00
N GLY A 108 -24.62 10.99 -15.81
CA GLY A 108 -25.04 9.62 -15.54
C GLY A 108 -24.02 8.76 -14.79
N PRO A 109 -24.25 7.44 -14.73
CA PRO A 109 -23.40 6.51 -13.97
C PRO A 109 -22.04 6.31 -14.61
N PHE A 110 -21.03 6.00 -13.79
CA PHE A 110 -19.66 5.75 -14.24
C PHE A 110 -18.89 4.79 -13.31
N VAL A 111 -17.78 4.27 -13.82
CA VAL A 111 -16.79 3.52 -13.06
C VAL A 111 -15.56 4.40 -12.84
N ALA A 112 -14.96 4.34 -11.65
CA ALA A 112 -13.72 5.06 -11.34
C ALA A 112 -12.70 4.15 -10.67
N THR A 113 -11.40 4.42 -10.89
CA THR A 113 -10.35 3.91 -10.00
C THR A 113 -9.84 5.05 -9.14
N LEU A 114 -9.81 4.85 -7.81
CA LEU A 114 -9.37 5.83 -6.82
C LEU A 114 -7.97 5.46 -6.30
N GLN A 115 -7.06 6.42 -6.29
CA GLN A 115 -5.71 6.22 -5.77
C GLN A 115 -5.76 5.90 -4.26
N PRO A 116 -5.06 4.86 -3.80
CA PRO A 116 -4.93 4.58 -2.37
C PRO A 116 -4.25 5.73 -1.63
N GLY A 117 -4.64 5.96 -0.37
CA GLY A 117 -3.99 6.93 0.52
C GLY A 117 -4.26 8.42 0.23
N VAL A 118 -5.01 8.78 -0.83
CA VAL A 118 -5.31 10.20 -1.14
C VAL A 118 -6.34 10.82 -0.21
N ARG A 119 -7.20 10.01 0.40
CA ARG A 119 -8.19 10.43 1.41
C ARG A 119 -8.34 9.35 2.46
N GLY A 120 -8.24 9.75 3.73
CA GLY A 120 -8.60 8.91 4.86
C GLY A 120 -10.11 8.85 5.07
N ALA A 121 -10.58 7.75 5.64
CA ALA A 121 -11.88 7.68 6.28
C ALA A 121 -11.66 7.70 7.79
N GLU A 122 -12.25 8.68 8.49
CA GLU A 122 -12.25 8.65 9.95
C GLU A 122 -13.17 7.52 10.41
N ALA A 123 -12.66 6.66 11.29
CA ALA A 123 -13.46 5.61 11.86
C ALA A 123 -14.49 6.22 12.85
N ASP A 124 -15.76 5.90 12.65
CA ASP A 124 -16.80 6.22 13.62
C ASP A 124 -16.84 5.13 14.71
N PRO A 125 -16.43 5.45 15.94
CA PRO A 125 -16.43 4.47 17.03
C PRO A 125 -17.83 3.97 17.42
N ALA A 126 -18.89 4.65 16.98
CA ALA A 126 -20.27 4.22 17.20
C ALA A 126 -20.75 3.22 16.13
N LEU A 127 -20.04 3.09 15.02
CA LEU A 127 -20.38 2.15 13.96
C LEU A 127 -19.87 0.74 14.33
N ALA A 128 -20.80 -0.19 14.55
CA ALA A 128 -20.45 -1.59 14.84
C ALA A 128 -19.70 -2.23 13.67
N ALA A 129 -18.95 -3.30 13.97
CA ALA A 129 -18.34 -4.13 12.95
C ALA A 129 -19.40 -4.60 11.93
N PRO A 130 -19.13 -4.46 10.62
CA PRO A 130 -20.09 -4.89 9.60
C PRO A 130 -20.29 -6.40 9.66
N VAL A 131 -21.53 -6.84 9.46
CA VAL A 131 -21.82 -8.26 9.25
C VAL A 131 -21.78 -8.52 7.75
N PRO A 132 -20.76 -9.23 7.25
CA PRO A 132 -20.62 -9.47 5.82
C PRO A 132 -21.82 -10.27 5.30
N GLN A 133 -22.39 -9.82 4.18
CA GLN A 133 -23.46 -10.50 3.49
C GLN A 133 -22.92 -11.20 2.25
N PRO A 134 -22.86 -12.53 2.22
CA PRO A 134 -22.41 -13.24 1.03
C PRO A 134 -23.34 -12.93 -0.15
N LEU A 135 -22.74 -12.66 -1.31
CA LEU A 135 -23.49 -12.62 -2.55
C LEU A 135 -23.85 -14.06 -2.96
N ASP A 136 -25.14 -14.32 -3.10
CA ASP A 136 -25.62 -15.56 -3.71
C ASP A 136 -25.55 -15.42 -5.24
N ILE A 137 -24.36 -15.74 -5.77
CA ILE A 137 -24.12 -15.73 -7.20
C ILE A 137 -23.97 -17.17 -7.64
N ASP A 138 -24.87 -17.62 -8.51
CA ASP A 138 -24.67 -18.88 -9.23
C ASP A 138 -23.31 -18.79 -9.96
N GLN A 139 -22.36 -19.58 -9.49
CA GLN A 139 -21.01 -19.61 -10.07
C GLN A 139 -21.12 -19.87 -11.59
N PRO A 140 -20.58 -19.00 -12.43
CA PRO A 140 -20.53 -19.31 -13.85
C PRO A 140 -19.67 -20.57 -14.01
N ARG A 141 -20.33 -21.69 -14.30
CA ARG A 141 -19.64 -22.89 -14.75
C ARG A 141 -18.96 -22.54 -16.07
N GLU A 142 -17.64 -22.36 -16.00
CA GLU A 142 -16.80 -22.04 -17.15
C GLU A 142 -17.20 -20.73 -17.89
N ALA A 143 -16.97 -19.58 -17.28
CA ALA A 143 -17.18 -18.29 -17.94
C ALA A 143 -16.06 -17.98 -18.94
N GLY A 144 -16.13 -18.65 -20.08
CA GLY A 144 -15.60 -18.09 -21.31
C GLY A 144 -16.57 -17.02 -21.79
N VAL A 145 -16.37 -15.75 -21.47
CA VAL A 145 -17.20 -14.67 -22.00
C VAL A 145 -16.85 -14.51 -23.47
N ASP A 146 -17.77 -14.88 -24.34
CA ASP A 146 -17.66 -14.63 -25.77
C ASP A 146 -17.93 -13.16 -26.08
N LEU A 147 -16.89 -12.38 -26.27
CA LEU A 147 -16.97 -10.99 -26.72
C LEU A 147 -17.13 -10.84 -28.24
N SER A 148 -17.08 -11.95 -29.02
CA SER A 148 -17.15 -11.91 -30.48
C SER A 148 -17.64 -13.22 -31.15
N GLY A 149 -18.35 -14.09 -30.37
CA GLY A 149 -18.65 -15.46 -30.84
C GLY A 149 -17.48 -16.43 -30.66
N GLY A 150 -16.38 -16.01 -30.03
CA GLY A 150 -15.21 -16.79 -29.62
C GLY A 150 -15.01 -16.79 -28.12
N ARG A 151 -14.49 -17.90 -27.58
CA ARG A 151 -14.18 -18.04 -26.18
C ARG A 151 -13.05 -17.06 -25.81
N ALA A 152 -13.36 -15.99 -25.08
CA ALA A 152 -12.33 -15.11 -24.53
C ALA A 152 -11.51 -15.89 -23.50
N VAL A 153 -10.21 -16.01 -23.74
CA VAL A 153 -9.28 -16.57 -22.77
C VAL A 153 -8.94 -15.47 -21.78
N ASP A 154 -9.35 -15.63 -20.52
CA ASP A 154 -8.97 -14.71 -19.46
C ASP A 154 -7.52 -14.94 -19.04
N ALA A 155 -6.94 -13.96 -18.33
CA ALA A 155 -5.64 -14.13 -17.71
C ALA A 155 -5.76 -15.16 -16.57
N GLU A 156 -4.80 -16.07 -16.47
CA GLU A 156 -4.68 -17.05 -15.40
C GLU A 156 -3.45 -16.72 -14.58
N VAL A 157 -3.62 -16.68 -13.26
CA VAL A 157 -2.48 -16.54 -12.33
C VAL A 157 -1.78 -17.89 -12.27
N ILE A 158 -0.61 -17.98 -12.91
CA ILE A 158 0.21 -19.19 -12.93
C ILE A 158 1.18 -19.27 -11.75
N GLU A 159 1.55 -18.13 -11.16
CA GLU A 159 2.45 -18.03 -10.03
C GLU A 159 2.25 -16.71 -9.31
N VAL A 160 2.28 -16.73 -7.98
CA VAL A 160 2.36 -15.54 -7.13
C VAL A 160 3.77 -15.48 -6.56
N ILE A 161 4.55 -14.50 -7.02
CA ILE A 161 5.90 -14.24 -6.52
C ILE A 161 5.76 -13.26 -5.35
N PRO A 162 6.09 -13.69 -4.11
CA PRO A 162 6.04 -12.79 -2.97
C PRO A 162 7.00 -11.61 -3.21
N PRO A 163 6.63 -10.38 -2.81
CA PRO A 163 7.50 -9.23 -2.97
C PRO A 163 8.78 -9.42 -2.16
N ASP A 164 9.92 -9.12 -2.79
CA ASP A 164 11.23 -9.07 -2.13
C ASP A 164 11.38 -7.73 -1.41
N PRO A 165 11.50 -7.71 -0.06
CA PRO A 165 11.68 -6.48 0.70
C PRO A 165 12.88 -5.63 0.27
N ALA A 166 13.91 -6.25 -0.32
CA ALA A 166 15.10 -5.53 -0.80
C ALA A 166 14.83 -4.71 -2.06
N THR A 167 13.90 -5.15 -2.91
CA THR A 167 13.64 -4.55 -4.23
C THR A 167 12.28 -3.89 -4.38
N MET A 168 11.31 -4.19 -3.51
CA MET A 168 9.96 -3.61 -3.56
C MET A 168 9.99 -2.08 -3.46
N ASP A 169 8.98 -1.41 -4.01
CA ASP A 169 8.80 0.03 -3.82
C ASP A 169 8.67 0.36 -2.34
N LEU A 170 9.41 1.35 -1.89
CA LEU A 170 9.45 1.71 -0.47
C LEU A 170 8.10 2.26 0.03
N SER A 171 7.29 2.84 -0.85
CA SER A 171 5.93 3.30 -0.54
C SER A 171 4.94 2.17 -0.24
N GLU A 172 5.25 0.95 -0.70
CA GLU A 172 4.43 -0.25 -0.50
C GLU A 172 4.99 -1.16 0.61
N ALA A 173 6.15 -0.80 1.19
CA ALA A 173 6.82 -1.62 2.18
C ALA A 173 6.08 -1.62 3.53
N PRO A 174 5.58 -2.78 4.02
CA PRO A 174 4.88 -2.86 5.29
C PRO A 174 5.83 -2.68 6.49
N ARG A 175 7.11 -2.98 6.32
CA ARG A 175 8.13 -2.85 7.37
C ARG A 175 9.39 -2.23 6.81
N ILE A 176 9.86 -1.16 7.47
CA ILE A 176 11.01 -0.39 7.01
C ILE A 176 12.04 -0.26 8.13
N VAL A 177 13.29 -0.54 7.79
CA VAL A 177 14.46 -0.19 8.58
C VAL A 177 15.16 0.98 7.91
N SER A 178 15.31 2.10 8.60
CA SER A 178 15.82 3.34 8.01
C SER A 178 17.05 3.86 8.75
N GLY A 179 18.05 4.29 7.97
CA GLY A 179 19.29 4.85 8.46
C GLY A 179 19.38 6.36 8.34
N GLY A 180 20.01 7.00 9.33
CA GLY A 180 20.35 8.42 9.32
C GLY A 180 21.85 8.68 9.52
N ALA A 181 22.23 9.96 9.57
CA ALA A 181 23.63 10.39 9.74
C ALA A 181 24.32 9.79 10.95
N GLY A 182 23.54 9.43 12.01
CA GLY A 182 24.09 8.80 13.24
C GLY A 182 24.67 7.40 13.02
N LEU A 183 24.53 6.80 11.84
CA LEU A 183 25.22 5.54 11.48
C LEU A 183 26.72 5.73 11.24
N GLY A 184 27.18 6.94 10.97
CA GLY A 184 28.57 7.32 10.90
C GLY A 184 29.37 6.82 9.68
N SER A 185 28.99 5.73 9.03
CA SER A 185 29.70 5.19 7.88
C SER A 185 28.81 4.44 6.90
N LYS A 186 29.25 4.37 5.63
CA LYS A 186 28.60 3.54 4.61
C LYS A 186 28.62 2.05 5.01
N ALA A 187 29.71 1.57 5.59
CA ALA A 187 29.81 0.19 6.03
C ALA A 187 28.70 -0.17 7.05
N THR A 188 28.42 0.73 8.00
CA THR A 188 27.31 0.53 8.96
C THR A 188 25.95 0.54 8.25
N MET A 189 25.76 1.39 7.23
CA MET A 189 24.52 1.40 6.43
C MET A 189 24.36 0.10 5.64
N ASP A 190 25.44 -0.42 5.07
CA ASP A 190 25.42 -1.70 4.33
C ASP A 190 25.05 -2.87 5.27
N VAL A 191 25.61 -2.91 6.50
CA VAL A 191 25.21 -3.89 7.52
C VAL A 191 23.74 -3.70 7.96
N LEU A 192 23.29 -2.45 8.09
CA LEU A 192 21.88 -2.18 8.39
C LEU A 192 20.94 -2.70 7.29
N GLY A 193 21.35 -2.60 6.02
CA GLY A 193 20.62 -3.17 4.89
C GLY A 193 20.48 -4.70 5.00
N GLN A 194 21.55 -5.39 5.37
CA GLN A 194 21.53 -6.84 5.59
C GLN A 194 20.67 -7.23 6.82
N VAL A 195 20.72 -6.42 7.89
CA VAL A 195 19.82 -6.59 9.05
C VAL A 195 18.35 -6.41 8.64
N ALA A 196 18.07 -5.43 7.78
CA ALA A 196 16.72 -5.22 7.25
C ALA A 196 16.23 -6.45 6.47
N GLU A 197 17.06 -7.00 5.58
CA GLU A 197 16.77 -8.21 4.82
C GLU A 197 16.49 -9.41 5.73
N ALA A 198 17.36 -9.65 6.71
CA ALA A 198 17.20 -10.74 7.68
C ALA A 198 15.90 -10.62 8.52
N LEU A 199 15.41 -9.40 8.73
CA LEU A 199 14.14 -9.11 9.40
C LEU A 199 12.91 -9.11 8.45
N GLY A 200 13.12 -9.33 7.17
CA GLY A 200 12.07 -9.21 6.15
C GLY A 200 11.52 -7.78 6.03
N CYS A 201 12.39 -6.78 6.19
CA CYS A 201 12.09 -5.36 6.11
C CYS A 201 12.78 -4.73 4.89
N SER A 202 12.17 -3.68 4.33
CA SER A 202 12.83 -2.84 3.32
C SER A 202 13.80 -1.86 3.96
N ALA A 203 14.96 -1.65 3.33
CA ALA A 203 15.92 -0.64 3.77
C ALA A 203 15.60 0.72 3.16
N GLY A 204 15.60 1.77 4.00
CA GLY A 204 15.44 3.16 3.61
C GLY A 204 16.43 4.09 4.31
N GLY A 205 16.40 5.37 3.99
CA GLY A 205 17.29 6.34 4.62
C GLY A 205 16.79 7.77 4.53
N THR A 206 17.42 8.63 5.35
CA THR A 206 17.19 10.06 5.26
C THR A 206 17.91 10.64 4.02
N ARG A 207 17.54 11.85 3.61
CA ARG A 207 18.19 12.58 2.52
C ARG A 207 19.73 12.62 2.66
N VAL A 208 20.26 12.77 3.87
CA VAL A 208 21.71 12.80 4.11
C VAL A 208 22.39 11.51 3.64
N ILE A 209 21.73 10.36 3.83
CA ILE A 209 22.26 9.05 3.41
C ILE A 209 22.30 8.94 1.88
N THR A 210 21.29 9.45 1.19
CA THR A 210 21.25 9.44 -0.28
C THR A 210 22.16 10.52 -0.89
N ASP A 211 22.26 11.70 -0.28
CA ASP A 211 23.22 12.74 -0.68
C ASP A 211 24.69 12.25 -0.56
N TRP A 212 24.99 11.38 0.41
CA TRP A 212 26.29 10.72 0.54
C TRP A 212 26.49 9.53 -0.42
N GLY A 213 25.44 9.13 -1.16
CA GLY A 213 25.49 7.99 -2.07
C GLY A 213 25.55 6.64 -1.36
N TRP A 214 25.11 6.55 -0.09
CA TRP A 214 25.06 5.28 0.64
C TRP A 214 23.85 4.44 0.27
N LEU A 215 22.74 5.09 -0.11
CA LEU A 215 21.56 4.49 -0.72
C LEU A 215 21.17 5.23 -2.01
N PRO A 216 20.52 4.55 -2.96
CA PRO A 216 19.94 5.20 -4.12
C PRO A 216 18.76 6.10 -3.73
N PHE A 217 18.45 7.07 -4.61
CA PHE A 217 17.41 8.10 -4.34
C PHE A 217 16.02 7.51 -4.09
N GLU A 218 15.69 6.39 -4.73
CA GLU A 218 14.42 5.67 -4.60
C GLU A 218 14.20 5.11 -3.18
N ARG A 219 15.26 5.08 -2.37
CA ARG A 219 15.23 4.68 -0.95
C ARG A 219 15.22 5.85 0.02
N GLN A 220 15.10 7.08 -0.49
CA GLN A 220 15.02 8.28 0.34
C GLN A 220 13.61 8.47 0.89
N ILE A 221 13.48 8.63 2.21
CA ILE A 221 12.22 8.96 2.89
C ILE A 221 12.23 10.44 3.25
N GLY A 222 11.17 11.16 2.87
CA GLY A 222 11.02 12.57 3.18
C GLY A 222 10.26 13.34 2.12
N THR A 223 10.07 14.65 2.32
CA THR A 223 9.33 15.54 1.40
C THR A 223 9.86 15.58 -0.03
N THR A 224 11.13 15.29 -0.24
CA THR A 224 11.78 15.25 -1.56
C THR A 224 12.08 13.83 -2.02
N GLY A 225 11.65 12.82 -1.30
CA GLY A 225 11.79 11.42 -1.60
C GLY A 225 10.44 10.71 -1.63
N VAL A 226 10.42 9.50 -1.11
CA VAL A 226 9.22 8.67 -1.02
C VAL A 226 8.47 8.97 0.27
N THR A 227 7.14 9.04 0.20
CA THR A 227 6.26 9.01 1.37
C THR A 227 5.86 7.55 1.64
N VAL A 228 5.99 7.13 2.89
CA VAL A 228 5.80 5.74 3.32
C VAL A 228 4.76 5.64 4.43
N HIS A 229 4.03 4.52 4.48
CA HIS A 229 2.98 4.24 5.48
C HIS A 229 3.17 2.82 6.05
N PRO A 230 4.32 2.52 6.68
CA PRO A 230 4.61 1.17 7.14
C PRO A 230 3.84 0.81 8.41
N GLU A 231 3.59 -0.47 8.61
CA GLU A 231 3.15 -1.02 9.90
C GLU A 231 4.23 -0.89 10.97
N LEU A 232 5.50 -1.04 10.58
CA LEU A 232 6.65 -0.91 11.46
C LEU A 232 7.75 -0.07 10.83
N TYR A 233 8.18 0.96 11.55
CA TYR A 233 9.29 1.82 11.17
C TYR A 233 10.41 1.78 12.23
N LEU A 234 11.58 1.29 11.84
CA LEU A 234 12.78 1.26 12.69
C LEU A 234 13.77 2.34 12.25
N ALA A 235 14.02 3.33 13.09
CA ALA A 235 14.87 4.47 12.79
C ALA A 235 16.22 4.35 13.54
N PHE A 236 17.33 4.23 12.81
CA PHE A 236 18.68 4.13 13.36
C PHE A 236 19.49 5.40 13.08
N GLY A 237 19.83 6.14 14.14
CA GLY A 237 20.63 7.37 14.02
C GLY A 237 19.95 8.49 13.23
N ILE A 238 18.62 8.55 13.26
CA ILE A 238 17.80 9.58 12.63
C ILE A 238 17.39 10.60 13.67
N SER A 239 17.63 11.90 13.43
CA SER A 239 17.23 12.97 14.34
C SER A 239 15.75 13.35 14.27
N GLY A 240 15.08 13.06 13.15
CA GLY A 240 13.68 13.43 12.93
C GLY A 240 13.51 14.88 12.44
N ALA A 241 14.33 15.31 11.51
CA ALA A 241 14.11 16.58 10.81
C ALA A 241 12.71 16.61 10.16
N VAL A 242 12.07 17.79 10.15
CA VAL A 242 10.68 17.97 9.69
C VAL A 242 10.47 17.38 8.29
N GLN A 243 11.45 17.53 7.40
CA GLN A 243 11.36 17.02 6.03
C GLN A 243 11.35 15.49 5.97
N HIS A 244 12.02 14.81 6.89
CA HIS A 244 12.01 13.35 6.98
C HIS A 244 10.68 12.86 7.58
N VAL A 245 10.27 13.46 8.69
CA VAL A 245 9.02 13.13 9.37
C VAL A 245 7.80 13.35 8.47
N ALA A 246 7.81 14.40 7.64
CA ALA A 246 6.73 14.65 6.69
C ALA A 246 6.62 13.59 5.57
N GLY A 247 7.69 12.82 5.30
CA GLY A 247 7.62 11.66 4.42
C GLY A 247 7.30 10.35 5.15
N LEU A 248 7.26 10.39 6.47
CA LEU A 248 6.79 9.30 7.30
C LEU A 248 5.31 9.58 7.62
N GLY A 249 4.40 8.96 6.84
CA GLY A 249 2.97 9.18 6.98
C GLY A 249 2.44 8.80 8.36
N ASP A 250 1.59 7.80 8.44
CA ASP A 250 1.02 7.33 9.71
C ASP A 250 1.46 5.89 9.98
N PRO A 251 2.71 5.66 10.44
CA PRO A 251 3.21 4.32 10.76
C PRO A 251 2.47 3.78 11.98
N ALA A 252 2.09 2.50 11.96
CA ALA A 252 1.40 1.88 13.09
C ALA A 252 2.32 1.76 14.32
N HIS A 253 3.63 1.50 14.09
CA HIS A 253 4.63 1.40 15.15
C HIS A 253 5.95 2.03 14.72
N VAL A 254 6.55 2.80 15.66
CA VAL A 254 7.85 3.43 15.47
C VAL A 254 8.82 3.01 16.59
N ILE A 255 9.98 2.48 16.18
CA ILE A 255 11.11 2.25 17.09
C ILE A 255 12.24 3.18 16.68
N SER A 256 12.76 3.99 17.59
CA SER A 256 13.86 4.92 17.31
C SER A 256 15.07 4.63 18.18
N VAL A 257 16.23 4.61 17.54
CA VAL A 257 17.55 4.38 18.16
C VAL A 257 18.42 5.60 17.94
N ASN A 258 18.77 6.30 19.03
CA ASN A 258 19.62 7.47 18.96
C ASN A 258 20.38 7.66 20.29
N THR A 259 21.53 8.31 20.23
CA THR A 259 22.26 8.75 21.45
C THR A 259 21.61 10.00 22.08
N ASP A 260 20.93 10.82 21.28
CA ASP A 260 20.20 12.00 21.74
C ASP A 260 18.74 11.65 22.07
N ALA A 261 18.45 11.47 23.37
CA ALA A 261 17.11 11.17 23.86
C ALA A 261 16.09 12.29 23.60
N SER A 262 16.56 13.51 23.26
CA SER A 262 15.70 14.69 23.06
C SER A 262 15.37 14.97 21.60
N CYS A 263 15.93 14.22 20.66
CA CYS A 263 15.67 14.46 19.25
C CYS A 263 14.22 14.12 18.85
N PRO A 264 13.65 14.84 17.87
CA PRO A 264 12.25 14.68 17.47
C PRO A 264 11.84 13.24 17.14
N MET A 265 12.73 12.45 16.51
CA MET A 265 12.42 11.06 16.17
C MET A 265 12.19 10.18 17.41
N MET A 266 12.94 10.44 18.49
CA MET A 266 12.76 9.74 19.77
C MET A 266 11.41 10.09 20.42
N SER A 267 10.95 11.33 20.24
CA SER A 267 9.66 11.78 20.79
C SER A 267 8.45 11.23 20.02
N LEU A 268 8.63 10.82 18.78
CA LEU A 268 7.60 10.20 17.93
C LEU A 268 7.52 8.68 18.11
N ALA A 269 8.54 8.07 18.74
CA ALA A 269 8.65 6.64 18.83
C ALA A 269 7.77 6.04 19.94
N ASP A 270 7.12 4.90 19.64
CA ASP A 270 6.49 4.04 20.66
C ASP A 270 7.54 3.40 21.56
N LEU A 271 8.71 3.08 20.98
CA LEU A 271 9.88 2.59 21.73
C LEU A 271 11.13 3.41 21.36
N ALA A 272 11.59 4.22 22.31
CA ALA A 272 12.81 4.99 22.18
C ALA A 272 13.98 4.28 22.90
N VAL A 273 15.02 3.93 22.14
CA VAL A 273 16.22 3.24 22.65
C VAL A 273 17.39 4.20 22.61
N VAL A 274 17.82 4.65 23.81
CA VAL A 274 18.96 5.56 23.95
C VAL A 274 20.25 4.76 23.95
N THR A 275 20.89 4.66 22.80
CA THR A 275 22.16 3.95 22.60
C THR A 275 22.85 4.39 21.33
N ASP A 276 24.11 3.95 21.14
CA ASP A 276 24.85 4.12 19.91
C ASP A 276 24.25 3.24 18.79
N ALA A 277 23.82 3.87 17.70
CA ALA A 277 23.14 3.16 16.61
C ALA A 277 24.08 2.18 15.88
N PRO A 278 25.34 2.53 15.54
CA PRO A 278 26.32 1.59 14.99
C PRO A 278 26.53 0.35 15.86
N ALA A 279 26.69 0.53 17.17
CA ALA A 279 26.89 -0.58 18.10
C ALA A 279 25.68 -1.53 18.16
N LEU A 280 24.47 -0.97 18.14
CA LEU A 280 23.25 -1.78 18.12
C LEU A 280 23.09 -2.53 16.80
N VAL A 281 23.41 -1.88 15.64
CA VAL A 281 23.38 -2.53 14.34
C VAL A 281 24.35 -3.72 14.30
N ALA A 282 25.57 -3.55 14.82
CA ALA A 282 26.53 -4.65 14.89
C ALA A 282 26.06 -5.81 15.77
N GLU A 283 25.42 -5.52 16.91
CA GLU A 283 24.86 -6.57 17.80
C GLU A 283 23.66 -7.27 17.17
N LEU A 284 22.79 -6.54 16.45
CA LEU A 284 21.69 -7.15 15.68
C LEU A 284 22.21 -8.07 14.57
N ALA A 285 23.20 -7.61 13.81
CA ALA A 285 23.84 -8.41 12.77
C ALA A 285 24.41 -9.72 13.35
N ARG A 286 25.12 -9.63 14.47
CA ARG A 286 25.66 -10.80 15.17
C ARG A 286 24.55 -11.79 15.61
N ARG A 287 23.42 -11.28 16.14
CA ARG A 287 22.31 -12.14 16.60
C ARG A 287 21.51 -12.76 15.47
N LEU A 288 21.44 -12.06 14.35
CA LEU A 288 20.75 -12.53 13.16
C LEU A 288 21.65 -13.36 12.23
N GLU A 289 22.92 -13.60 12.64
CA GLU A 289 23.91 -14.36 11.89
C GLU A 289 24.16 -13.77 10.48
N VAL A 290 24.10 -12.43 10.38
CA VAL A 290 24.36 -11.69 9.15
C VAL A 290 25.88 -11.55 8.95
N ASP A 291 26.35 -11.85 7.74
CA ASP A 291 27.77 -11.71 7.39
C ASP A 291 28.22 -10.25 7.53
N GLN A 292 29.20 -9.99 8.39
CA GLN A 292 29.81 -8.67 8.49
C GLN A 292 30.93 -8.56 7.43
N PRO A 293 30.86 -7.61 6.47
CA PRO A 293 31.95 -7.41 5.54
C PRO A 293 33.19 -6.94 6.32
N GLY A 294 34.19 -7.79 6.44
CA GLY A 294 35.48 -7.51 7.07
C GLY A 294 35.83 -8.32 8.31
N ALA A 295 35.03 -9.30 8.74
CA ALA A 295 35.47 -10.31 9.68
C ALA A 295 36.31 -11.35 8.92
N GLU A 296 37.55 -11.02 8.62
CA GLU A 296 38.54 -12.07 8.28
C GLU A 296 38.64 -12.97 9.52
N HIS A 297 38.41 -14.25 9.31
CA HIS A 297 38.68 -15.28 10.31
C HIS A 297 40.19 -15.33 10.55
N ASP A 298 40.65 -14.79 11.68
CA ASP A 298 41.97 -15.10 12.26
C ASP A 298 41.97 -16.50 12.88
#